data_9b779f44a1e65b9500d69e85ac25e7ee
#
_entry.id   9b779f44a1e65b9500d69e85ac25e7ee
#
_cell.length_a   1.000
_cell.length_b   1.000
_cell.length_c   1.000
_cell.angle_alpha   90.00
_cell.angle_beta   90.00
_cell.angle_gamma   90.00
#
_symmetry.space_group_name_H-M   'P 1'
#
loop_
_entity.id
_entity.type
_entity.pdbx_description
1 polymer ?
#
loop_
_entity_poly.entity_id
_entity_poly.type
_entity_poly.pdbx_seq_one_letter_code
_entity_poly.pdbx_strand_id
1 'polypeptide(L)'
;EERAILRRFREGDPLAELQPVLAAEEVARLAATCRRVHVAEAIEDYILALARATRSSEALALGASPRASLALYHTSQALAALRGRDFVLPDDVQALVGPVLAHRLIPSARQRLRGEAVRDILQALVADTPAPVEENWSRSALT
;
A
#
# COMPACT_ATOMS: atom_id res chain seq x y z
N GLU A 1 -25.90 -14.45 -10.68
CA GLU A 1 -24.99 -14.31 -9.51
C GLU A 1 -25.78 -14.34 -8.20
N GLU A 2 -26.76 -13.45 -7.96
CA GLU A 2 -27.62 -13.39 -6.76
C GLU A 2 -28.40 -14.67 -6.50
N ARG A 3 -28.97 -15.31 -7.56
CA ARG A 3 -29.69 -16.58 -7.42
C ARG A 3 -28.79 -17.73 -6.95
N ALA A 4 -27.50 -17.71 -7.29
CA ALA A 4 -26.54 -18.68 -6.79
C ALA A 4 -26.24 -18.47 -5.30
N ILE A 5 -26.15 -17.20 -4.87
CA ILE A 5 -26.00 -16.84 -3.46
C ILE A 5 -27.19 -17.35 -2.64
N LEU A 6 -28.42 -17.03 -3.09
CA LEU A 6 -29.64 -17.47 -2.39
C LEU A 6 -29.74 -19.00 -2.27
N ARG A 7 -29.35 -19.74 -3.32
CA ARG A 7 -29.34 -21.21 -3.29
C ARG A 7 -28.35 -21.74 -2.27
N ARG A 8 -27.14 -21.13 -2.19
CA ARG A 8 -26.10 -21.56 -1.25
C ARG A 8 -26.52 -21.37 0.21
N PHE A 9 -27.18 -20.25 0.53
CA PHE A 9 -27.68 -19.98 1.88
C PHE A 9 -28.96 -20.76 2.24
N ARG A 10 -29.65 -21.37 1.27
CA ARG A 10 -30.83 -22.21 1.52
C ARG A 10 -30.49 -23.54 2.18
N GLU A 11 -29.31 -24.08 1.95
CA GLU A 11 -28.86 -25.39 2.45
C GLU A 11 -28.06 -25.26 3.76
N GLY A 12 -27.69 -24.05 4.17
CA GLY A 12 -26.96 -23.76 5.41
C GLY A 12 -26.19 -22.44 5.34
N ASP A 13 -25.58 -22.09 6.45
CA ASP A 13 -24.65 -20.94 6.47
C ASP A 13 -23.25 -21.42 6.04
N PRO A 14 -22.75 -20.98 4.86
CA PRO A 14 -21.42 -21.37 4.38
C PRO A 14 -20.29 -21.00 5.33
N LEU A 15 -20.51 -20.01 6.23
CA LEU A 15 -19.51 -19.61 7.23
C LEU A 15 -19.26 -20.72 8.27
N ALA A 16 -20.30 -21.52 8.58
CA ALA A 16 -20.18 -22.63 9.53
C ALA A 16 -19.29 -23.78 9.01
N GLU A 17 -19.09 -23.86 7.70
CA GLU A 17 -18.28 -24.90 7.05
C GLU A 17 -16.81 -24.50 6.90
N LEU A 18 -16.47 -23.21 7.14
CA LEU A 18 -15.10 -22.74 7.00
C LEU A 18 -14.19 -23.35 8.07
N GLN A 19 -13.08 -23.89 7.60
CA GLN A 19 -12.02 -24.38 8.47
C GLN A 19 -10.90 -23.33 8.56
N PRO A 20 -10.22 -23.20 9.71
CA PRO A 20 -9.08 -22.31 9.85
C PRO A 20 -7.96 -22.75 8.89
N VAL A 21 -7.41 -21.79 8.14
CA VAL A 21 -6.29 -22.02 7.19
C VAL A 21 -4.95 -21.85 7.90
N LEU A 22 -4.90 -20.96 8.91
CA LEU A 22 -3.71 -20.64 9.70
C LEU A 22 -4.10 -20.45 11.16
N ALA A 23 -3.21 -20.82 12.07
CA ALA A 23 -3.34 -20.45 13.48
C ALA A 23 -2.96 -18.97 13.70
N ALA A 24 -3.49 -18.35 14.76
CA ALA A 24 -3.20 -16.94 15.08
C ALA A 24 -1.71 -16.66 15.28
N GLU A 25 -1.00 -17.63 15.90
CA GLU A 25 0.44 -17.57 16.12
C GLU A 25 1.25 -17.62 14.81
N GLU A 26 0.73 -18.33 13.79
CA GLU A 26 1.33 -18.37 12.45
C GLU A 26 1.19 -17.03 11.74
N VAL A 27 0.01 -16.39 11.83
CA VAL A 27 -0.22 -15.05 11.29
C VAL A 27 0.72 -14.03 11.95
N ALA A 28 0.88 -14.10 13.29
CA ALA A 28 1.79 -13.22 14.02
C ALA A 28 3.26 -13.41 13.59
N ARG A 29 3.69 -14.66 13.37
CA ARG A 29 5.04 -14.98 12.88
C ARG A 29 5.25 -14.46 11.45
N LEU A 30 4.28 -14.62 10.55
CA LEU A 30 4.33 -14.09 9.19
C LEU A 30 4.42 -12.56 9.19
N ALA A 31 3.61 -11.88 10.01
CA ALA A 31 3.67 -10.44 10.15
C ALA A 31 5.04 -9.95 10.66
N ALA A 32 5.62 -10.65 11.64
CA ALA A 32 6.96 -10.35 12.13
C ALA A 32 8.05 -10.58 11.06
N THR A 33 7.89 -11.59 10.23
CA THR A 33 8.81 -11.89 9.11
C THR A 33 8.74 -10.79 8.05
N CYS A 34 7.54 -10.33 7.66
CA CYS A 34 7.38 -9.22 6.72
C CYS A 34 8.11 -7.95 7.18
N ARG A 35 8.08 -7.65 8.49
CA ARG A 35 8.78 -6.47 9.05
C ARG A 35 10.30 -6.55 8.97
N ARG A 36 10.88 -7.71 8.69
CA ARG A 36 12.33 -7.92 8.52
C ARG A 36 12.80 -7.69 7.08
N VAL A 37 11.87 -7.53 6.14
CA VAL A 37 12.20 -7.17 4.76
C VAL A 37 12.95 -5.84 4.75
N HIS A 38 14.09 -5.82 4.07
CA HIS A 38 14.96 -4.66 4.03
C HIS A 38 14.31 -3.51 3.23
N VAL A 39 14.43 -2.30 3.76
CA VAL A 39 14.05 -1.06 3.07
C VAL A 39 15.29 -0.18 3.02
N ALA A 40 15.79 0.09 1.83
CA ALA A 40 16.93 0.97 1.64
C ALA A 40 16.54 2.42 1.97
N GLU A 41 17.49 3.24 2.44
CA GLU A 41 17.27 4.65 2.79
C GLU A 41 16.66 5.43 1.62
N ALA A 42 17.08 5.16 0.39
CA ALA A 42 16.51 5.78 -0.81
C ALA A 42 15.02 5.45 -1.01
N ILE A 43 14.55 4.27 -0.58
CA ILE A 43 13.12 3.91 -0.60
C ILE A 43 12.36 4.63 0.52
N GLU A 44 12.97 4.77 1.70
CA GLU A 44 12.38 5.55 2.80
C GLU A 44 12.19 7.01 2.38
N ASP A 45 13.21 7.61 1.79
CA ASP A 45 13.16 8.96 1.25
C ASP A 45 12.10 9.12 0.15
N TYR A 46 11.95 8.13 -0.72
CA TYR A 46 10.92 8.11 -1.76
C TYR A 46 9.51 8.08 -1.16
N ILE A 47 9.26 7.25 -0.16
CA ILE A 47 7.98 7.21 0.58
C ILE A 47 7.69 8.57 1.22
N LEU A 48 8.70 9.19 1.83
CA LEU A 48 8.55 10.51 2.44
C LEU A 48 8.32 11.60 1.41
N ALA A 49 8.99 11.55 0.24
CA ALA A 49 8.78 12.47 -0.86
C ALA A 49 7.35 12.40 -1.39
N LEU A 50 6.82 11.20 -1.63
CA LEU A 50 5.42 10.99 -2.02
C LEU A 50 4.44 11.55 -0.99
N ALA A 51 4.67 11.29 0.30
CA ALA A 51 3.82 11.80 1.37
C ALA A 51 3.88 13.34 1.45
N ARG A 52 5.04 13.96 1.26
CA ARG A 52 5.21 15.42 1.19
C ARG A 52 4.50 16.01 -0.04
N ALA A 53 4.65 15.37 -1.20
CA ALA A 53 3.96 15.77 -2.43
C ALA A 53 2.43 15.84 -2.24
N THR A 54 1.82 14.87 -1.54
CA THR A 54 0.39 14.94 -1.22
C THR A 54 0.02 16.12 -0.33
N ARG A 55 0.91 16.54 0.58
CA ARG A 55 0.65 17.68 1.50
C ARG A 55 0.82 19.04 0.85
N SER A 56 1.71 19.13 -0.14
CA SER A 56 1.96 20.38 -0.88
C SER A 56 1.08 20.55 -2.12
N SER A 57 0.32 19.52 -2.49
CA SER A 57 -0.54 19.56 -3.67
C SER A 57 -1.78 20.41 -3.45
N GLU A 58 -2.00 21.42 -4.29
CA GLU A 58 -3.23 22.23 -4.31
C GLU A 58 -4.49 21.41 -4.72
N ALA A 59 -4.28 20.25 -5.32
CA ALA A 59 -5.36 19.33 -5.66
C ALA A 59 -6.00 18.66 -4.44
N LEU A 60 -5.30 18.65 -3.29
CA LEU A 60 -5.75 18.02 -2.06
C LEU A 60 -6.00 19.07 -0.96
N ALA A 61 -7.17 18.98 -0.31
CA ALA A 61 -7.46 19.74 0.91
C ALA A 61 -6.81 19.09 2.15
N LEU A 62 -6.60 17.77 2.11
CA LEU A 62 -5.89 17.02 3.16
C LEU A 62 -4.97 16.01 2.50
N GLY A 63 -3.66 16.16 2.76
CA GLY A 63 -2.61 15.23 2.34
C GLY A 63 -2.37 14.10 3.34
N ALA A 64 -1.39 13.24 3.02
CA ALA A 64 -1.04 12.07 3.82
C ALA A 64 -0.46 12.44 5.19
N SER A 65 -0.98 11.82 6.25
CA SER A 65 -0.44 11.95 7.60
C SER A 65 0.83 11.10 7.77
N PRO A 66 1.65 11.32 8.83
CA PRO A 66 2.79 10.45 9.15
C PRO A 66 2.39 8.97 9.32
N ARG A 67 1.19 8.71 9.84
CA ARG A 67 0.63 7.35 9.95
C ARG A 67 0.39 6.72 8.57
N ALA A 68 0.06 7.51 7.56
CA ALA A 68 -0.09 7.04 6.18
C ALA A 68 1.27 6.66 5.57
N SER A 69 2.34 7.42 5.84
CA SER A 69 3.71 7.05 5.43
C SER A 69 4.15 5.73 6.05
N LEU A 70 3.89 5.56 7.35
CA LEU A 70 4.19 4.31 8.05
C LEU A 70 3.39 3.12 7.50
N ALA A 71 2.12 3.34 7.15
CA ALA A 71 1.31 2.31 6.51
C ALA A 71 1.88 1.92 5.14
N LEU A 72 2.30 2.89 4.32
CA LEU A 72 2.93 2.63 3.03
C LEU A 72 4.23 1.86 3.19
N TYR A 73 5.08 2.23 4.15
CA TYR A 73 6.32 1.53 4.49
C TYR A 73 6.07 0.04 4.80
N HIS A 74 5.19 -0.25 5.77
CA HIS A 74 4.93 -1.64 6.18
C HIS A 74 4.21 -2.47 5.12
N THR A 75 3.31 -1.86 4.35
CA THR A 75 2.63 -2.59 3.27
C THR A 75 3.59 -2.89 2.11
N SER A 76 4.56 -2.01 1.84
CA SER A 76 5.61 -2.29 0.84
C SER A 76 6.50 -3.45 1.26
N GLN A 77 6.87 -3.55 2.55
CA GLN A 77 7.58 -4.71 3.07
C GLN A 77 6.77 -6.01 2.88
N ALA A 78 5.47 -5.97 3.21
CA ALA A 78 4.60 -7.12 3.04
C ALA A 78 4.44 -7.53 1.57
N LEU A 79 4.32 -6.56 0.65
CA LEU A 79 4.22 -6.83 -0.78
C LEU A 79 5.50 -7.45 -1.34
N ALA A 80 6.67 -6.95 -0.94
CA ALA A 80 7.95 -7.52 -1.31
C ALA A 80 8.08 -8.98 -0.83
N ALA A 81 7.71 -9.25 0.44
CA ALA A 81 7.68 -10.61 0.99
C ALA A 81 6.75 -11.53 0.20
N LEU A 82 5.53 -11.08 -0.14
CA LEU A 82 4.58 -11.84 -0.96
C LEU A 82 5.11 -12.13 -2.37
N ARG A 83 5.99 -11.27 -2.89
CA ARG A 83 6.69 -11.45 -4.16
C ARG A 83 7.99 -12.28 -4.03
N GLY A 84 8.24 -12.85 -2.86
CA GLY A 84 9.40 -13.71 -2.58
C GLY A 84 10.73 -12.95 -2.45
N ARG A 85 10.70 -11.65 -2.14
CA ARG A 85 11.89 -10.81 -1.98
C ARG A 85 12.10 -10.42 -0.51
N ASP A 86 13.35 -10.26 -0.12
CA ASP A 86 13.79 -9.79 1.19
C ASP A 86 14.15 -8.29 1.21
N PHE A 87 13.84 -7.57 0.12
CA PHE A 87 14.02 -6.12 -0.02
C PHE A 87 12.86 -5.49 -0.81
N VAL A 88 12.60 -4.21 -0.53
CA VAL A 88 11.56 -3.40 -1.19
C VAL A 88 12.11 -2.72 -2.42
N LEU A 89 11.33 -2.70 -3.50
CA LEU A 89 11.59 -1.95 -4.73
C LEU A 89 10.71 -0.68 -4.80
N PRO A 90 11.11 0.35 -5.57
CA PRO A 90 10.25 1.51 -5.86
C PRO A 90 8.88 1.11 -6.41
N ASP A 91 8.83 0.09 -7.27
CA ASP A 91 7.61 -0.42 -7.88
C ASP A 91 6.62 -1.00 -6.84
N ASP A 92 7.12 -1.53 -5.71
CA ASP A 92 6.25 -1.98 -4.61
C ASP A 92 5.55 -0.80 -3.95
N VAL A 93 6.30 0.28 -3.74
CA VAL A 93 5.75 1.52 -3.17
C VAL A 93 4.70 2.10 -4.11
N GLN A 94 5.02 2.25 -5.41
CA GLN A 94 4.11 2.81 -6.42
C GLN A 94 2.80 2.01 -6.52
N ALA A 95 2.89 0.68 -6.55
CA ALA A 95 1.71 -0.20 -6.61
C ALA A 95 0.77 0.00 -5.42
N LEU A 96 1.28 0.42 -4.27
CA LEU A 96 0.54 0.57 -3.02
C LEU A 96 0.08 2.01 -2.73
N VAL A 97 0.58 3.02 -3.44
CA VAL A 97 0.16 4.43 -3.24
C VAL A 97 -1.36 4.57 -3.31
N GLY A 98 -2.01 4.06 -4.36
CA GLY A 98 -3.46 4.10 -4.52
C GLY A 98 -4.21 3.38 -3.39
N PRO A 99 -4.01 2.07 -3.20
CA PRO A 99 -4.69 1.28 -2.17
C PRO A 99 -4.51 1.81 -0.75
N VAL A 100 -3.31 2.31 -0.41
CA VAL A 100 -2.97 2.74 0.96
C VAL A 100 -3.35 4.19 1.23
N LEU A 101 -3.22 5.08 0.25
CA LEU A 101 -3.39 6.52 0.47
C LEU A 101 -4.75 7.06 0.03
N ALA A 102 -5.39 6.53 -1.04
CA ALA A 102 -6.57 7.16 -1.62
C ALA A 102 -7.72 7.41 -0.63
N HIS A 103 -7.97 6.47 0.28
CA HIS A 103 -9.04 6.58 1.28
C HIS A 103 -8.69 7.48 2.48
N ARG A 104 -7.46 8.02 2.52
CA ARG A 104 -6.93 8.87 3.61
C ARG A 104 -6.77 10.33 3.18
N LEU A 105 -7.00 10.63 1.90
CA LEU A 105 -6.82 11.94 1.29
C LEU A 105 -8.17 12.57 0.99
N ILE A 106 -8.23 13.90 1.08
CA ILE A 106 -9.44 14.67 0.74
C ILE A 106 -9.10 15.58 -0.43
N PRO A 107 -9.75 15.42 -1.59
CA PRO A 107 -9.54 16.32 -2.72
C PRO A 107 -10.06 17.74 -2.39
N SER A 108 -9.42 18.75 -2.96
CA SER A 108 -9.85 20.15 -2.82
C SER A 108 -11.26 20.36 -3.40
N ALA A 109 -11.95 21.41 -2.98
CA ALA A 109 -13.28 21.74 -3.47
C ALA A 109 -13.29 21.86 -5.01
N ARG A 110 -12.25 22.44 -5.60
CA ARG A 110 -12.08 22.59 -7.04
C ARG A 110 -12.04 21.24 -7.75
N GLN A 111 -11.29 20.26 -7.22
CA GLN A 111 -11.18 18.93 -7.83
C GLN A 111 -12.47 18.11 -7.68
N ARG A 112 -13.14 18.22 -6.55
CA ARG A 112 -14.47 17.61 -6.35
C ARG A 112 -15.50 18.11 -7.35
N LEU A 113 -15.51 19.41 -7.62
CA LEU A 113 -16.43 20.00 -8.62
C LEU A 113 -16.10 19.54 -10.06
N ARG A 114 -14.86 19.21 -10.35
CA ARG A 114 -14.42 18.65 -11.65
C ARG A 114 -14.68 17.15 -11.77
N GLY A 115 -15.08 16.48 -10.69
CA GLY A 115 -15.26 15.02 -10.67
C GLY A 115 -13.96 14.23 -10.74
N GLU A 116 -12.81 14.86 -10.46
CA GLU A 116 -11.51 14.21 -10.51
C GLU A 116 -11.36 13.22 -9.33
N ALA A 117 -11.00 11.99 -9.64
CA ALA A 117 -10.81 10.96 -8.64
C ALA A 117 -9.48 11.14 -7.90
N VAL A 118 -9.46 10.85 -6.59
CA VAL A 118 -8.22 10.89 -5.78
C VAL A 118 -7.12 10.01 -6.38
N ARG A 119 -7.49 8.92 -7.06
CA ARG A 119 -6.53 8.02 -7.72
C ARG A 119 -5.78 8.72 -8.85
N ASP A 120 -6.45 9.55 -9.63
CA ASP A 120 -5.82 10.27 -10.75
C ASP A 120 -4.84 11.31 -10.23
N ILE A 121 -5.22 12.02 -9.14
CA ILE A 121 -4.31 12.94 -8.43
C ILE A 121 -3.07 12.19 -7.93
N LEU A 122 -3.25 11.02 -7.31
CA LEU A 122 -2.14 10.21 -6.82
C LEU A 122 -1.24 9.71 -7.95
N GLN A 123 -1.81 9.29 -9.08
CA GLN A 123 -1.02 8.86 -10.25
C GLN A 123 -0.16 10.00 -10.80
N ALA A 124 -0.71 11.21 -10.89
CA ALA A 124 0.06 12.38 -11.29
C ALA A 124 1.20 12.66 -10.30
N LEU A 125 0.93 12.64 -8.99
CA LEU A 125 1.97 12.84 -7.97
C LEU A 125 3.07 11.78 -8.01
N VAL A 126 2.72 10.52 -8.29
CA VAL A 126 3.72 9.44 -8.48
C VAL A 126 4.56 9.70 -9.72
N ALA A 127 3.95 10.11 -10.83
CA ALA A 127 4.68 10.42 -12.06
C ALA A 127 5.64 11.61 -11.90
N ASP A 128 5.25 12.61 -11.09
CA ASP A 128 6.05 13.80 -10.82
C ASP A 128 7.13 13.60 -9.74
N THR A 129 7.06 12.51 -8.97
CA THR A 129 8.04 12.20 -7.92
C THR A 129 9.06 11.19 -8.45
N PRO A 130 10.34 11.58 -8.65
CA PRO A 130 11.35 10.69 -9.18
C PRO A 130 11.53 9.45 -8.29
N ALA A 131 11.41 8.28 -8.89
CA ALA A 131 11.75 7.04 -8.21
C ALA A 131 13.27 6.90 -8.12
N PRO A 132 13.82 6.43 -6.99
CA PRO A 132 15.24 6.19 -6.87
C PRO A 132 15.68 5.07 -7.81
N VAL A 133 16.89 5.21 -8.36
CA VAL A 133 17.52 4.22 -9.23
C VAL A 133 18.79 3.74 -8.53
N GLU A 134 18.79 2.53 -8.05
CA GLU A 134 19.94 1.87 -7.47
C GLU A 134 20.19 0.54 -8.18
N GLU A 135 21.47 0.16 -8.32
CA GLU A 135 21.84 -1.11 -8.95
C GLU A 135 21.60 -2.31 -8.01
N ASN A 136 21.59 -2.09 -6.70
CA ASN A 136 21.38 -3.14 -5.71
C ASN A 136 20.54 -2.68 -4.52
N TRP A 137 19.38 -3.28 -4.36
CA TRP A 137 18.42 -3.01 -3.28
C TRP A 137 18.55 -3.96 -2.09
N SER A 138 19.39 -4.99 -2.22
CA SER A 138 19.55 -6.01 -1.19
C SER A 138 20.48 -5.57 -0.07
N ARG A 139 20.28 -6.14 1.12
CA ARG A 139 21.11 -5.90 2.32
C ARG A 139 22.60 -6.24 2.13
N SER A 140 22.93 -7.09 1.16
CA SER A 140 24.31 -7.53 0.89
C SER A 140 25.21 -6.44 0.30
N ALA A 141 24.67 -5.30 -0.11
CA ALA A 141 25.47 -4.17 -0.64
C ALA A 141 26.06 -3.25 0.45
N LEU A 142 25.78 -3.51 1.73
CA LEU A 142 26.14 -2.67 2.88
C LEU A 142 27.27 -3.24 3.76
N THR A 143 28.03 -4.24 3.26
CA THR A 143 29.24 -4.77 3.94
C THR A 143 30.52 -4.43 3.22
#